data_85eea1761abc68061312b6e2017bd602
#
_entry.id   85eea1761abc68061312b6e2017bd602
#
_cell.length_a   1.000
_cell.length_b   1.000
_cell.length_c   1.000
_cell.angle_alpha   90.00
_cell.angle_beta   90.00
_cell.angle_gamma   90.00
#
_symmetry.space_group_name_H-M   'P 1'
#
loop_
_entity.id
_entity.type
_entity.pdbx_description
1 polymer ?
#
loop_
_entity_poly.entity_id
_entity_poly.type
_entity_poly.pdbx_seq_one_letter_code
_entity_poly.pdbx_strand_id
1 'polypeptide(L)'
;MLDNIDIEILKILQKNGRSSASDIAKSLDLSVPAISERIKKLTEKGIIERFSAILNHKKAGLDLTAYVFIVSEHSDHYEKFVDNANKCEAVMECHSITGSGSHILKVRVKNSQALEDLLYDIQNWPGVSRTQSNLVLSSYKEETSIDLNILSDMHDLD
;
A
#
# COMPACT_ATOMS: atom_id res chain seq x y z
N MET A 1 -6.37 -11.61 18.94
CA MET A 1 -5.31 -10.78 19.50
C MET A 1 -4.00 -11.36 18.98
N LEU A 2 -2.98 -10.56 18.68
CA LEU A 2 -1.65 -11.02 18.29
C LEU A 2 -0.86 -11.31 19.57
N ASP A 3 -0.14 -12.45 19.62
CA ASP A 3 0.80 -12.70 20.71
C ASP A 3 2.23 -12.24 20.32
N ASN A 4 3.17 -12.27 21.27
CA ASN A 4 4.55 -11.84 21.04
C ASN A 4 5.24 -12.65 19.93
N ILE A 5 4.91 -13.93 19.78
CA ILE A 5 5.48 -14.78 18.73
C ILE A 5 4.95 -14.34 17.37
N ASP A 6 3.66 -14.04 17.27
CA ASP A 6 3.04 -13.51 16.03
C ASP A 6 3.71 -12.20 15.62
N ILE A 7 3.96 -11.30 16.58
CA ILE A 7 4.66 -10.02 16.35
C ILE A 7 6.07 -10.25 15.81
N GLU A 8 6.84 -11.16 16.39
CA GLU A 8 8.20 -11.47 15.92
C GLU A 8 8.19 -12.11 14.52
N ILE A 9 7.25 -13.01 14.22
CA ILE A 9 7.05 -13.57 12.87
C ILE A 9 6.78 -12.44 11.87
N LEU A 10 5.86 -11.52 12.19
CA LEU A 10 5.52 -10.39 11.33
C LEU A 10 6.70 -9.44 11.11
N LYS A 11 7.51 -9.14 12.14
CA LYS A 11 8.73 -8.32 12.03
C LYS A 11 9.72 -8.95 11.05
N ILE A 12 9.94 -10.25 11.13
CA ILE A 12 10.82 -10.98 10.20
C ILE A 12 10.28 -10.91 8.77
N LEU A 13 8.99 -11.20 8.59
CA LEU A 13 8.34 -11.20 7.27
C LEU A 13 8.26 -9.82 6.64
N GLN A 14 8.03 -8.75 7.41
CA GLN A 14 8.09 -7.38 6.89
C GLN A 14 9.49 -7.01 6.39
N LYS A 15 10.53 -7.46 7.08
CA LYS A 15 11.93 -7.22 6.70
C LYS A 15 12.33 -8.05 5.47
N ASN A 16 11.89 -9.30 5.42
CA ASN A 16 12.16 -10.22 4.32
C ASN A 16 10.97 -11.16 4.09
N GLY A 17 10.08 -10.80 3.18
CA GLY A 17 8.91 -11.61 2.82
C GLY A 17 9.24 -12.98 2.20
N ARG A 18 10.52 -13.27 1.89
CA ARG A 18 10.98 -14.59 1.39
C ARG A 18 11.53 -15.50 2.49
N SER A 19 11.54 -15.05 3.75
CA SER A 19 11.97 -15.89 4.87
C SER A 19 11.13 -17.16 4.93
N SER A 20 11.78 -18.33 4.93
CA SER A 20 11.08 -19.59 5.03
C SER A 20 10.58 -19.86 6.45
N ALA A 21 9.54 -20.68 6.60
CA ALA A 21 9.09 -21.12 7.92
C ALA A 21 10.22 -21.82 8.71
N SER A 22 11.17 -22.47 8.02
CA SER A 22 12.35 -23.08 8.64
C SER A 22 13.32 -22.05 9.20
N ASP A 23 13.56 -20.93 8.46
CA ASP A 23 14.46 -19.89 8.93
C ASP A 23 13.87 -19.15 10.14
N ILE A 24 12.55 -18.85 10.07
CA ILE A 24 11.82 -18.22 11.17
C ILE A 24 11.80 -19.13 12.40
N ALA A 25 11.55 -20.43 12.21
CA ALA A 25 11.54 -21.42 13.29
C ALA A 25 12.90 -21.48 14.04
N LYS A 26 14.01 -21.46 13.29
CA LYS A 26 15.36 -21.39 13.87
C LYS A 26 15.60 -20.11 14.66
N SER A 27 15.12 -18.96 14.17
CA SER A 27 15.37 -17.67 14.83
C SER A 27 14.55 -17.48 16.10
N LEU A 28 13.39 -18.15 16.20
CA LEU A 28 12.49 -18.06 17.36
C LEU A 28 12.52 -19.29 18.27
N ASP A 29 13.39 -20.27 18.00
CA ASP A 29 13.51 -21.55 18.72
C ASP A 29 12.18 -22.31 18.81
N LEU A 30 11.49 -22.41 17.66
CA LEU A 30 10.20 -23.07 17.52
C LEU A 30 10.23 -24.14 16.43
N SER A 31 9.20 -24.99 16.40
CA SER A 31 9.08 -25.99 15.34
C SER A 31 8.55 -25.39 14.03
N VAL A 32 9.00 -25.91 12.89
CA VAL A 32 8.54 -25.48 11.56
C VAL A 32 7.01 -25.61 11.39
N PRO A 33 6.35 -26.69 11.84
CA PRO A 33 4.90 -26.77 11.81
C PRO A 33 4.20 -25.67 12.60
N ALA A 34 4.74 -25.29 13.80
CA ALA A 34 4.16 -24.24 14.61
C ALA A 34 4.23 -22.88 13.91
N ILE A 35 5.36 -22.56 13.27
CA ILE A 35 5.51 -21.32 12.49
C ILE A 35 4.58 -21.33 11.27
N SER A 36 4.52 -22.42 10.53
CA SER A 36 3.67 -22.54 9.35
C SER A 36 2.19 -22.34 9.69
N GLU A 37 1.72 -22.92 10.80
CA GLU A 37 0.35 -22.78 11.26
C GLU A 37 0.04 -21.34 11.69
N ARG A 38 0.99 -20.65 12.34
CA ARG A 38 0.83 -19.23 12.72
C ARG A 38 0.75 -18.33 11.51
N ILE A 39 1.65 -18.47 10.53
CA ILE A 39 1.62 -17.69 9.28
C ILE A 39 0.29 -17.91 8.56
N LYS A 40 -0.18 -19.16 8.48
CA LYS A 40 -1.49 -19.50 7.89
C LYS A 40 -2.61 -18.74 8.60
N LYS A 41 -2.68 -18.79 9.93
CA LYS A 41 -3.70 -18.10 10.72
C LYS A 41 -3.63 -16.57 10.56
N LEU A 42 -2.43 -15.98 10.50
CA LEU A 42 -2.24 -14.56 10.27
C LEU A 42 -2.76 -14.13 8.89
N THR A 43 -2.58 -14.98 7.88
CA THR A 43 -3.12 -14.75 6.53
C THR A 43 -4.64 -14.93 6.49
N GLU A 44 -5.18 -16.00 7.10
CA GLU A 44 -6.63 -16.24 7.17
C GLU A 44 -7.39 -15.14 7.91
N LYS A 45 -6.76 -14.52 8.92
CA LYS A 45 -7.29 -13.36 9.64
C LYS A 45 -7.12 -12.02 8.90
N GLY A 46 -6.48 -12.02 7.73
CA GLY A 46 -6.20 -10.81 6.95
C GLY A 46 -5.14 -9.88 7.55
N ILE A 47 -4.37 -10.33 8.57
CA ILE A 47 -3.27 -9.55 9.15
C ILE A 47 -2.10 -9.52 8.14
N ILE A 48 -1.82 -10.64 7.49
CA ILE A 48 -0.99 -10.70 6.28
C ILE A 48 -1.94 -10.68 5.10
N GLU A 49 -2.02 -9.56 4.40
CA GLU A 49 -2.87 -9.44 3.22
C GLU A 49 -2.32 -10.21 2.03
N ARG A 50 -1.01 -10.11 1.80
CA ARG A 50 -0.32 -10.76 0.67
C ARG A 50 1.19 -10.72 0.84
N PHE A 51 1.88 -11.60 0.09
CA PHE A 51 3.32 -11.53 -0.15
C PHE A 51 3.56 -10.98 -1.56
N SER A 52 4.35 -9.92 -1.68
CA SER A 52 4.65 -9.30 -2.97
C SER A 52 6.10 -8.81 -3.04
N ALA A 53 6.66 -8.77 -4.25
CA ALA A 53 7.95 -8.15 -4.49
C ALA A 53 7.78 -6.63 -4.64
N ILE A 54 8.64 -5.86 -3.97
CA ILE A 54 8.73 -4.41 -4.15
C ILE A 54 9.75 -4.14 -5.26
N LEU A 55 9.29 -3.53 -6.34
CA LEU A 55 10.13 -3.23 -7.49
C LEU A 55 10.70 -1.82 -7.41
N ASN A 56 11.93 -1.67 -7.89
CA ASN A 56 12.47 -0.33 -8.16
C ASN A 56 11.80 0.21 -9.43
N HIS A 57 10.80 1.05 -9.26
CA HIS A 57 9.97 1.58 -10.34
C HIS A 57 10.79 2.35 -11.39
N LYS A 58 11.85 3.10 -10.97
CA LYS A 58 12.73 3.82 -11.89
C LYS A 58 13.50 2.86 -12.78
N LYS A 59 14.07 1.77 -12.20
CA LYS A 59 14.75 0.73 -12.99
C LYS A 59 13.79 -0.06 -13.90
N ALA A 60 12.49 -0.08 -13.55
CA ALA A 60 11.44 -0.64 -14.39
C ALA A 60 10.91 0.34 -15.46
N GLY A 61 11.49 1.55 -15.56
CA GLY A 61 11.13 2.54 -16.58
C GLY A 61 9.96 3.46 -16.20
N LEU A 62 9.54 3.46 -14.93
CA LEU A 62 8.51 4.36 -14.41
C LEU A 62 9.18 5.50 -13.62
N ASP A 63 9.69 6.50 -14.34
CA ASP A 63 10.53 7.54 -13.74
C ASP A 63 9.75 8.61 -12.99
N LEU A 64 8.45 8.73 -13.25
CA LEU A 64 7.64 9.83 -12.80
C LEU A 64 6.56 9.36 -11.82
N THR A 65 6.60 9.91 -10.60
CA THR A 65 5.58 9.72 -9.59
C THR A 65 4.87 11.05 -9.34
N ALA A 66 3.55 11.05 -9.27
CA ALA A 66 2.77 12.22 -8.90
C ALA A 66 1.64 11.86 -7.93
N TYR A 67 1.26 12.84 -7.11
CA TYR A 67 0.02 12.81 -6.34
C TYR A 67 -1.01 13.68 -7.02
N VAL A 68 -2.17 13.10 -7.33
CA VAL A 68 -3.27 13.78 -8.01
C VAL A 68 -4.42 13.93 -7.02
N PHE A 69 -4.70 15.16 -6.63
CA PHE A 69 -5.85 15.51 -5.80
C PHE A 69 -7.08 15.67 -6.68
N ILE A 70 -8.16 15.04 -6.28
CA ILE A 70 -9.43 15.03 -6.99
C ILE A 70 -10.44 15.89 -6.22
N VAL A 71 -11.07 16.80 -6.92
CA VAL A 71 -12.25 17.52 -6.42
C VAL A 71 -13.46 16.94 -7.13
N SER A 72 -14.42 16.44 -6.37
CA SER A 72 -15.70 15.93 -6.88
C SER A 72 -16.82 16.86 -6.44
N GLU A 73 -17.79 17.11 -7.31
CA GLU A 73 -18.95 17.94 -7.01
C GLU A 73 -20.01 17.19 -6.20
N HIS A 74 -20.16 15.88 -6.45
CA HIS A 74 -21.19 15.05 -5.83
C HIS A 74 -20.66 13.67 -5.44
N SER A 75 -21.09 13.18 -4.28
CA SER A 75 -20.75 11.84 -3.78
C SER A 75 -21.33 10.69 -4.61
N ASP A 76 -22.38 10.95 -5.39
CA ASP A 76 -23.11 9.95 -6.18
C ASP A 76 -22.25 9.24 -7.24
N HIS A 77 -21.10 9.80 -7.55
CA HIS A 77 -20.15 9.26 -8.52
C HIS A 77 -18.94 8.56 -7.90
N TYR A 78 -18.82 8.53 -6.56
CA TYR A 78 -17.62 7.99 -5.89
C TYR A 78 -17.36 6.52 -6.23
N GLU A 79 -18.40 5.69 -6.30
CA GLU A 79 -18.23 4.28 -6.67
C GLU A 79 -17.62 4.13 -8.07
N LYS A 80 -18.13 4.87 -9.05
CA LYS A 80 -17.63 4.83 -10.43
C LYS A 80 -16.21 5.38 -10.54
N PHE A 81 -15.90 6.43 -9.77
CA PHE A 81 -14.55 6.98 -9.68
C PHE A 81 -13.57 5.95 -9.12
N VAL A 82 -13.90 5.30 -7.99
CA VAL A 82 -13.08 4.27 -7.35
C VAL A 82 -12.90 3.07 -8.28
N ASP A 83 -13.95 2.66 -9.02
CA ASP A 83 -13.87 1.60 -10.02
C ASP A 83 -12.89 1.94 -11.15
N ASN A 84 -12.88 3.18 -11.64
CA ASN A 84 -11.91 3.62 -12.64
C ASN A 84 -10.49 3.65 -12.07
N ALA A 85 -10.32 4.15 -10.85
CA ALA A 85 -9.01 4.15 -10.19
C ALA A 85 -8.47 2.72 -10.01
N ASN A 86 -9.31 1.76 -9.60
CA ASN A 86 -8.92 0.36 -9.44
C ASN A 86 -8.56 -0.34 -10.75
N LYS A 87 -9.13 0.09 -11.88
CA LYS A 87 -8.84 -0.45 -13.21
C LYS A 87 -7.63 0.19 -13.88
N CYS A 88 -7.21 1.35 -13.41
CA CYS A 88 -6.11 2.09 -14.00
C CYS A 88 -4.76 1.61 -13.45
N GLU A 89 -3.98 0.91 -14.26
CA GLU A 89 -2.67 0.35 -13.85
C GLU A 89 -1.65 1.41 -13.41
N ALA A 90 -1.77 2.64 -13.89
CA ALA A 90 -0.90 3.75 -13.50
C ALA A 90 -1.22 4.28 -12.09
N VAL A 91 -2.42 3.97 -11.55
CA VAL A 91 -2.83 4.34 -10.19
C VAL A 91 -2.33 3.29 -9.22
N MET A 92 -1.41 3.70 -8.34
CA MET A 92 -0.82 2.83 -7.32
C MET A 92 -1.62 2.83 -6.01
N GLU A 93 -2.23 3.97 -5.68
CA GLU A 93 -3.02 4.17 -4.46
C GLU A 93 -4.19 5.10 -4.75
N CYS A 94 -5.33 4.84 -4.12
CA CYS A 94 -6.52 5.69 -4.18
C CYS A 94 -7.10 5.80 -2.78
N HIS A 95 -7.16 7.00 -2.24
CA HIS A 95 -7.66 7.26 -0.89
C HIS A 95 -8.70 8.37 -0.89
N SER A 96 -9.78 8.19 -0.14
CA SER A 96 -10.66 9.29 0.25
C SER A 96 -9.97 10.12 1.33
N ILE A 97 -10.01 11.44 1.21
CA ILE A 97 -9.30 12.34 2.11
C ILE A 97 -10.23 13.44 2.65
N THR A 98 -9.85 14.01 3.77
CA THR A 98 -10.43 15.25 4.30
C THR A 98 -9.71 16.45 3.71
N GLY A 99 -10.36 17.62 3.67
CA GLY A 99 -9.76 18.87 3.23
C GLY A 99 -10.36 19.39 1.92
N SER A 100 -9.53 19.99 1.06
CA SER A 100 -9.98 20.66 -0.16
C SER A 100 -10.29 19.73 -1.33
N GLY A 101 -9.98 18.43 -1.22
CA GLY A 101 -10.28 17.41 -2.22
C GLY A 101 -11.13 16.29 -1.64
N SER A 102 -11.73 15.48 -2.50
CA SER A 102 -12.46 14.26 -2.11
C SER A 102 -11.57 13.03 -2.06
N HIS A 103 -10.61 12.93 -2.98
CA HIS A 103 -9.71 11.81 -3.11
C HIS A 103 -8.29 12.26 -3.46
N ILE A 104 -7.32 11.41 -3.16
CA ILE A 104 -5.94 11.51 -3.62
C ILE A 104 -5.54 10.20 -4.31
N LEU A 105 -4.88 10.33 -5.46
CA LEU A 105 -4.28 9.23 -6.18
C LEU A 105 -2.77 9.36 -6.14
N LYS A 106 -2.06 8.26 -5.90
CA LYS A 106 -0.63 8.14 -6.21
C LYS A 106 -0.49 7.46 -7.56
N VAL A 107 0.13 8.12 -8.51
CA VAL A 107 0.31 7.60 -9.87
C VAL A 107 1.78 7.46 -10.22
N ARG A 108 2.09 6.45 -11.05
CA ARG A 108 3.43 6.23 -11.61
C ARG A 108 3.35 6.02 -13.10
N VAL A 109 4.15 6.78 -13.84
CA VAL A 109 4.20 6.76 -15.29
C VAL A 109 5.64 6.89 -15.79
N LYS A 110 5.86 6.59 -17.06
CA LYS A 110 7.20 6.58 -17.67
C LYS A 110 7.80 7.97 -17.90
N ASN A 111 6.99 8.97 -18.21
CA ASN A 111 7.44 10.32 -18.56
C ASN A 111 6.30 11.35 -18.43
N SER A 112 6.59 12.62 -18.73
CA SER A 112 5.63 13.73 -18.65
C SER A 112 4.46 13.59 -19.63
N GLN A 113 4.70 13.08 -20.84
CA GLN A 113 3.62 12.86 -21.82
C GLN A 113 2.62 11.83 -21.28
N ALA A 114 3.10 10.71 -20.73
CA ALA A 114 2.23 9.71 -20.13
C ALA A 114 1.47 10.24 -18.89
N LEU A 115 2.05 11.22 -18.16
CA LEU A 115 1.34 11.90 -17.08
C LEU A 115 0.23 12.80 -17.64
N GLU A 116 0.51 13.58 -18.68
CA GLU A 116 -0.48 14.44 -19.32
C GLU A 116 -1.66 13.63 -19.85
N ASP A 117 -1.40 12.53 -20.57
CA ASP A 117 -2.43 11.63 -21.08
C ASP A 117 -3.28 11.04 -19.93
N LEU A 118 -2.63 10.60 -18.86
CA LEU A 118 -3.32 10.07 -17.67
C LEU A 118 -4.19 11.14 -16.98
N LEU A 119 -3.69 12.37 -16.84
CA LEU A 119 -4.46 13.46 -16.23
C LEU A 119 -5.67 13.84 -17.09
N TYR A 120 -5.54 13.80 -18.40
CA TYR A 120 -6.66 13.98 -19.31
C TYR A 120 -7.72 12.90 -19.13
N ASP A 121 -7.31 11.63 -19.03
CA ASP A 121 -8.23 10.52 -18.78
C ASP A 121 -8.95 10.67 -17.43
N ILE A 122 -8.19 10.96 -16.35
CA ILE A 122 -8.76 11.15 -15.00
C ILE A 122 -9.79 12.29 -14.98
N GLN A 123 -9.54 13.39 -15.70
CA GLN A 123 -10.49 14.50 -15.78
C GLN A 123 -11.82 14.13 -16.44
N ASN A 124 -11.81 13.10 -17.26
CA ASN A 124 -13.03 12.57 -17.90
C ASN A 124 -13.73 11.48 -17.07
N TRP A 125 -13.20 11.09 -15.91
CA TRP A 125 -13.86 10.12 -15.05
C TRP A 125 -15.12 10.72 -14.42
N PRO A 126 -16.21 9.92 -14.27
CA PRO A 126 -17.44 10.40 -13.66
C PRO A 126 -17.21 11.00 -12.28
N GLY A 127 -17.74 12.19 -12.08
CA GLY A 127 -17.68 12.91 -10.79
C GLY A 127 -16.41 13.73 -10.57
N VAL A 128 -15.46 13.72 -11.47
CA VAL A 128 -14.26 14.58 -11.37
C VAL A 128 -14.59 15.96 -11.93
N SER A 129 -14.58 16.97 -11.07
CA SER A 129 -14.76 18.38 -11.47
C SER A 129 -13.43 19.09 -11.68
N ARG A 130 -12.43 18.74 -10.91
CA ARG A 130 -11.08 19.33 -11.01
C ARG A 130 -10.02 18.36 -10.48
N THR A 131 -8.84 18.42 -11.10
CA THR A 131 -7.63 17.75 -10.62
C THR A 131 -6.56 18.78 -10.28
N GLN A 132 -5.73 18.44 -9.28
CA GLN A 132 -4.51 19.16 -8.96
C GLN A 132 -3.40 18.12 -8.80
N SER A 133 -2.39 18.16 -9.68
CA SER A 133 -1.27 17.23 -9.64
C SER A 133 -0.04 17.86 -9.01
N ASN A 134 0.63 17.10 -8.14
CA ASN A 134 1.90 17.44 -7.54
C ASN A 134 2.93 16.38 -7.93
N LEU A 135 3.95 16.80 -8.67
CA LEU A 135 5.04 15.94 -9.09
C LEU A 135 6.00 15.68 -7.92
N VAL A 136 6.35 14.41 -7.70
CA VAL A 136 7.38 14.04 -6.72
C VAL A 136 8.75 14.29 -7.33
N LEU A 137 9.50 15.25 -6.80
CA LEU A 137 10.87 15.55 -7.23
C LEU A 137 11.87 14.58 -6.63
N SER A 138 11.69 14.21 -5.36
CA SER A 138 12.57 13.27 -4.65
C SER A 138 11.77 12.49 -3.61
N SER A 139 12.06 11.18 -3.49
CA SER A 139 11.53 10.33 -2.42
C SER A 139 12.65 10.03 -1.43
N TYR A 140 12.47 10.40 -0.17
CA TYR A 140 13.45 10.17 0.89
C TYR A 140 13.11 8.92 1.71
N LYS A 141 11.82 8.54 1.74
CA LYS A 141 11.32 7.36 2.42
C LYS A 141 10.08 6.83 1.71
N GLU A 142 10.08 5.55 1.40
CA GLU A 142 8.95 4.80 0.84
C GLU A 142 8.96 3.41 1.48
N GLU A 143 8.36 3.29 2.65
CA GLU A 143 8.33 2.07 3.45
C GLU A 143 6.90 1.51 3.45
N THR A 144 6.78 0.19 3.33
CA THR A 144 5.51 -0.53 3.49
C THR A 144 5.39 -1.21 4.85
N SER A 145 6.50 -1.31 5.59
CA SER A 145 6.52 -1.90 6.92
C SER A 145 5.92 -0.96 7.97
N ILE A 146 5.09 -1.50 8.85
CA ILE A 146 4.52 -0.79 9.99
C ILE A 146 5.33 -1.12 11.26
N ASP A 147 5.39 -0.18 12.21
CA ASP A 147 6.01 -0.42 13.52
C ASP A 147 5.07 -1.27 14.38
N LEU A 148 5.45 -2.53 14.58
CA LEU A 148 4.69 -3.48 15.40
C LEU A 148 4.99 -3.38 16.91
N ASN A 149 5.97 -2.57 17.33
CA ASN A 149 6.26 -2.39 18.76
C ASN A 149 5.11 -1.66 19.46
N ILE A 150 4.37 -0.81 18.74
CA ILE A 150 3.16 -0.15 19.26
C ILE A 150 2.11 -1.18 19.77
N LEU A 151 2.10 -2.40 19.20
CA LEU A 151 1.16 -3.45 19.59
C LEU A 151 1.62 -4.19 20.86
N SER A 152 2.92 -4.26 21.14
CA SER A 152 3.43 -4.85 22.39
C SER A 152 3.13 -3.98 23.61
N ASP A 153 3.18 -2.65 23.44
CA ASP A 153 2.91 -1.70 24.53
C ASP A 153 1.43 -1.68 24.95
N MET A 154 0.52 -2.18 24.11
CA MET A 154 -0.91 -2.31 24.43
C MET A 154 -1.23 -3.53 25.31
N HIS A 155 -0.31 -4.49 25.45
CA HIS A 155 -0.49 -5.66 26.32
C HIS A 155 -0.07 -5.43 27.77
N ASP A 156 0.70 -4.38 28.05
CA ASP A 156 1.15 -4.04 29.40
C ASP A 156 0.16 -3.14 30.17
N LEU A 157 -1.02 -2.87 29.60
CA LEU A 157 -2.08 -2.01 30.17
C LEU A 157 -3.33 -2.75 30.64
N ASP A 158 -3.35 -4.08 30.58
CA ASP A 158 -4.36 -4.98 31.16
C ASP A 158 -3.72 -5.76 32.35
#